data_fd63034c9cf973b23e40684f10e6e2f5
#
_entry.id   fd63034c9cf973b23e40684f10e6e2f5
#
_cell.length_a   1.000
_cell.length_b   1.000
_cell.length_c   1.000
_cell.angle_alpha   90.00
_cell.angle_beta   90.00
_cell.angle_gamma   90.00
#
_symmetry.space_group_name_H-M   'P 1'
#
loop_
_entity.id
_entity.type
_entity.pdbx_description
1 polymer ?
#
loop_
_entity_poly.entity_id
_entity_poly.type
_entity_poly.pdbx_seq_one_letter_code
_entity_poly.pdbx_strand_id
1 'polypeptide(L)'
;MSDPNTLGVILAGGLARRMGGADKTRIRIGEATIFERTLERLRPQCARVFINANDTARFADAGLPVVADSVPDLPGPLAGVLAGLDFAAAQAPHVSWIVSAPGDCPFLPRDLVLRLHQARQAAGAALACAASGGRQHPVIALWPVALR
;
A
#
# COMPACT_ATOMS: atom_id res chain seq x y z
N MET A 1 -15.39 -1.91 -8.00
CA MET A 1 -15.89 -0.58 -7.63
C MET A 1 -14.92 0.06 -6.64
N SER A 2 -14.52 1.27 -6.90
CA SER A 2 -13.58 1.98 -6.02
C SER A 2 -14.27 2.49 -4.75
N ASP A 3 -13.55 2.45 -3.63
CA ASP A 3 -14.00 3.07 -2.38
C ASP A 3 -13.52 4.52 -2.36
N PRO A 4 -14.44 5.52 -2.38
CA PRO A 4 -14.07 6.93 -2.44
C PRO A 4 -13.42 7.44 -1.14
N ASN A 5 -13.54 6.71 -0.03
CA ASN A 5 -13.01 7.08 1.27
C ASN A 5 -11.67 6.40 1.60
N THR A 6 -11.11 5.62 0.67
CA THR A 6 -9.89 4.86 0.89
C THR A 6 -8.83 5.23 -0.14
N LEU A 7 -7.65 5.65 0.31
CA LEU A 7 -6.46 5.78 -0.51
C LEU A 7 -5.63 4.50 -0.44
N GLY A 8 -4.97 4.16 -1.54
CA GLY A 8 -4.01 3.06 -1.58
C GLY A 8 -2.59 3.57 -1.43
N VAL A 9 -1.78 2.91 -0.62
CA VAL A 9 -0.34 3.12 -0.56
C VAL A 9 0.40 1.85 -0.91
N ILE A 10 1.27 1.92 -1.92
CA ILE A 10 2.16 0.82 -2.27
C ILE A 10 3.49 1.04 -1.57
N LEU A 11 3.85 0.11 -0.68
CA LEU A 11 5.08 0.16 0.10
C LEU A 11 6.22 -0.41 -0.75
N ALA A 12 7.12 0.44 -1.21
CA ALA A 12 8.21 0.07 -2.11
C ALA A 12 9.61 0.41 -1.55
N GLY A 13 9.68 0.90 -0.32
CA GLY A 13 10.91 1.49 0.23
C GLY A 13 12.03 0.52 0.59
N GLY A 14 11.75 -0.74 0.91
CA GLY A 14 12.74 -1.67 1.44
C GLY A 14 13.02 -2.90 0.58
N LEU A 15 12.36 -3.04 -0.57
CA LEU A 15 12.34 -4.30 -1.33
C LEU A 15 13.67 -4.62 -2.02
N ALA A 16 14.45 -3.61 -2.42
CA ALA A 16 15.71 -3.80 -3.14
C ALA A 16 16.84 -4.41 -2.29
N ARG A 17 16.79 -4.23 -0.97
CA ARG A 17 17.86 -4.67 -0.07
C ARG A 17 17.85 -6.16 0.23
N ARG A 18 16.70 -6.84 0.03
CA ARG A 18 16.52 -8.24 0.42
C ARG A 18 17.01 -9.26 -0.60
N MET A 19 17.34 -8.82 -1.83
CA MET A 19 17.76 -9.70 -2.93
C MET A 19 19.13 -9.33 -3.50
N GLY A 20 20.09 -8.99 -2.66
CA GLY A 20 21.44 -8.68 -3.13
C GLY A 20 21.50 -7.51 -4.10
N GLY A 21 20.63 -6.52 -3.96
CA GLY A 21 20.55 -5.36 -4.82
C GLY A 21 19.59 -5.47 -6.00
N ALA A 22 18.97 -6.64 -6.22
CA ALA A 22 17.97 -6.78 -7.29
C ALA A 22 16.63 -6.19 -6.84
N ASP A 23 16.06 -5.35 -7.70
CA ASP A 23 14.74 -4.76 -7.48
C ASP A 23 13.64 -5.73 -7.89
N LYS A 24 13.01 -6.40 -6.91
CA LYS A 24 11.90 -7.33 -7.15
C LYS A 24 10.74 -6.70 -7.91
N THR A 25 10.48 -5.41 -7.68
CA THR A 25 9.35 -4.73 -8.31
C THR A 25 9.48 -4.64 -9.82
N ARG A 26 10.69 -4.69 -10.35
CA ARG A 26 10.99 -4.62 -11.78
C ARG A 26 11.02 -5.96 -12.48
N ILE A 27 10.92 -7.07 -11.76
CA ILE A 27 10.80 -8.40 -12.37
C ILE A 27 9.52 -8.45 -13.18
N ARG A 28 9.61 -8.97 -14.41
CA ARG A 28 8.45 -9.05 -15.30
C ARG A 28 7.73 -10.38 -15.14
N ILE A 29 6.39 -10.30 -15.14
CA ILE A 29 5.51 -11.45 -15.26
C ILE A 29 4.69 -11.24 -16.52
N GLY A 30 5.09 -11.90 -17.62
CA GLY A 30 4.52 -11.63 -18.93
C GLY A 30 4.96 -10.25 -19.45
N GLU A 31 4.02 -9.41 -19.85
CA GLU A 31 4.29 -8.09 -20.42
C GLU A 31 4.41 -6.97 -19.40
N ALA A 32 4.17 -7.24 -18.12
CA ALA A 32 4.17 -6.23 -17.06
C ALA A 32 5.11 -6.64 -15.93
N THR A 33 5.63 -5.64 -15.21
CA THR A 33 6.42 -5.86 -14.01
C THR A 33 5.54 -6.31 -12.83
N ILE A 34 6.15 -6.88 -11.80
CA ILE A 34 5.45 -7.24 -10.56
C ILE A 34 4.78 -5.99 -9.96
N PHE A 35 5.47 -4.85 -9.97
CA PHE A 35 4.91 -3.58 -9.49
C PHE A 35 3.66 -3.17 -10.28
N GLU A 36 3.73 -3.21 -11.61
CA GLU A 36 2.61 -2.87 -12.47
C GLU A 36 1.41 -3.79 -12.21
N ARG A 37 1.66 -5.10 -12.00
CA ARG A 37 0.61 -6.05 -11.65
C ARG A 37 -0.02 -5.76 -10.30
N THR A 38 0.80 -5.40 -9.32
CA THR A 38 0.30 -4.98 -7.99
C THR A 38 -0.59 -3.75 -8.13
N LEU A 39 -0.14 -2.76 -8.89
CA LEU A 39 -0.88 -1.52 -9.13
C LEU A 39 -2.20 -1.79 -9.86
N GLU A 40 -2.20 -2.64 -10.89
CA GLU A 40 -3.41 -3.04 -11.61
C GLU A 40 -4.49 -3.64 -10.70
N ARG A 41 -4.06 -4.35 -9.66
CA ARG A 41 -4.97 -4.96 -8.69
C ARG A 41 -5.51 -3.97 -7.67
N LEU A 42 -4.67 -3.07 -7.18
CA LEU A 42 -5.03 -2.16 -6.10
C LEU A 42 -5.77 -0.92 -6.58
N ARG A 43 -5.32 -0.33 -7.69
CA ARG A 43 -5.81 0.96 -8.18
C ARG A 43 -7.33 1.02 -8.38
N PRO A 44 -8.00 0.00 -8.97
CA PRO A 44 -9.46 0.05 -9.16
C PRO A 44 -10.26 0.03 -7.87
N GLN A 45 -9.65 -0.33 -6.75
CA GLN A 45 -10.33 -0.47 -5.45
C GLN A 45 -10.27 0.79 -4.60
N CYS A 46 -9.44 1.77 -4.99
CA CYS A 46 -9.14 2.96 -4.19
C CYS A 46 -9.56 4.23 -4.91
N ALA A 47 -9.79 5.31 -4.15
CA ALA A 47 -10.03 6.62 -4.72
C ALA A 47 -8.80 7.13 -5.49
N ARG A 48 -7.62 6.95 -4.91
CA ARG A 48 -6.31 7.24 -5.50
C ARG A 48 -5.27 6.30 -4.93
N VAL A 49 -4.16 6.12 -5.64
CA VAL A 49 -3.02 5.35 -5.17
C VAL A 49 -1.77 6.23 -5.21
N PHE A 50 -0.92 6.07 -4.22
CA PHE A 50 0.41 6.68 -4.20
C PHE A 50 1.45 5.65 -3.78
N ILE A 51 2.72 5.97 -3.97
CA ILE A 51 3.86 5.08 -3.70
C ILE A 51 4.61 5.62 -2.50
N ASN A 52 4.95 4.75 -1.55
CA ASN A 52 5.91 5.07 -0.51
C ASN A 52 7.27 4.50 -0.92
N ALA A 53 8.23 5.39 -1.12
CA ALA A 53 9.62 5.02 -1.42
C ALA A 53 10.55 6.16 -1.04
N ASN A 54 11.69 5.86 -0.43
CA ASN A 54 12.70 6.87 -0.11
C ASN A 54 13.49 7.31 -1.35
N ASP A 55 13.72 6.40 -2.29
CA ASP A 55 14.26 6.74 -3.61
C ASP A 55 13.11 7.15 -4.54
N THR A 56 12.75 8.43 -4.51
CA THR A 56 11.63 8.96 -5.28
C THR A 56 11.88 8.93 -6.79
N ALA A 57 13.14 9.02 -7.22
CA ALA A 57 13.50 9.00 -8.64
C ALA A 57 13.21 7.64 -9.30
N ARG A 58 13.28 6.57 -8.53
CA ARG A 58 13.05 5.19 -9.00
C ARG A 58 11.65 4.98 -9.57
N PHE A 59 10.67 5.72 -9.10
CA PHE A 59 9.26 5.62 -9.53
C PHE A 59 8.76 6.86 -10.25
N ALA A 60 9.66 7.72 -10.74
CA ALA A 60 9.30 8.98 -11.38
C ALA A 60 8.42 8.79 -12.62
N ASP A 61 8.55 7.68 -13.31
CA ASP A 61 7.79 7.35 -14.53
C ASP A 61 6.44 6.64 -14.24
N ALA A 62 6.13 6.35 -12.98
CA ALA A 62 4.90 5.64 -12.63
C ALA A 62 3.64 6.50 -12.78
N GLY A 63 3.77 7.82 -12.86
CA GLY A 63 2.64 8.73 -12.98
C GLY A 63 1.81 8.85 -11.70
N LEU A 64 2.40 8.51 -10.55
CA LEU A 64 1.75 8.55 -9.24
C LEU A 64 2.59 9.38 -8.27
N PRO A 65 1.98 10.01 -7.25
CA PRO A 65 2.74 10.64 -6.19
C PRO A 65 3.65 9.64 -5.50
N VAL A 66 4.89 10.05 -5.22
CA VAL A 66 5.87 9.25 -4.47
C VAL A 66 6.20 9.99 -3.18
N VAL A 67 6.02 9.31 -2.06
CA VAL A 67 6.15 9.89 -0.72
C VAL A 67 7.22 9.13 0.04
N ALA A 68 8.23 9.85 0.52
CA ALA A 68 9.28 9.28 1.36
C ALA A 68 8.78 9.07 2.80
N ASP A 69 9.49 8.25 3.56
CA ASP A 69 9.20 8.07 4.98
C ASP A 69 9.30 9.42 5.72
N SER A 70 8.34 9.67 6.62
CA SER A 70 8.32 10.90 7.40
C SER A 70 9.24 10.85 8.61
N VAL A 71 9.58 9.66 9.10
CA VAL A 71 10.45 9.47 10.26
C VAL A 71 11.75 8.81 9.78
N PRO A 72 12.88 9.53 9.85
CA PRO A 72 14.18 8.96 9.48
C PRO A 72 14.54 7.79 10.41
N ASP A 73 15.23 6.81 9.85
CA ASP A 73 15.79 5.67 10.58
C ASP A 73 14.76 4.77 11.29
N LEU A 74 13.46 4.94 11.01
CA LEU A 74 12.44 4.01 11.47
C LEU A 74 12.48 2.76 10.56
N PRO A 75 12.92 1.60 11.07
CA PRO A 75 13.02 0.41 10.24
C PRO A 75 11.65 -0.19 9.96
N GLY A 76 11.53 -0.81 8.78
CA GLY A 76 10.40 -1.63 8.43
C GLY A 76 9.23 -0.89 7.79
N PRO A 77 8.15 -1.63 7.48
CA PRO A 77 7.02 -1.11 6.69
C PRO A 77 6.15 -0.09 7.43
N LEU A 78 6.21 -0.04 8.77
CA LEU A 78 5.40 0.90 9.54
C LEU A 78 5.78 2.36 9.27
N ALA A 79 7.03 2.63 8.93
CA ALA A 79 7.45 3.96 8.50
C ALA A 79 6.68 4.41 7.26
N GLY A 80 6.52 3.51 6.30
CA GLY A 80 5.75 3.76 5.09
C GLY A 80 4.26 3.93 5.35
N VAL A 81 3.69 3.16 6.27
CA VAL A 81 2.30 3.32 6.68
C VAL A 81 2.09 4.69 7.32
N LEU A 82 2.97 5.12 8.21
CA LEU A 82 2.89 6.44 8.84
C LEU A 82 2.99 7.56 7.78
N ALA A 83 3.92 7.45 6.85
CA ALA A 83 4.02 8.39 5.73
C ALA A 83 2.72 8.45 4.92
N GLY A 84 2.08 7.30 4.73
CA GLY A 84 0.79 7.21 4.06
C GLY A 84 -0.34 7.90 4.83
N LEU A 85 -0.39 7.73 6.14
CA LEU A 85 -1.36 8.40 7.00
C LEU A 85 -1.15 9.92 6.98
N ASP A 86 0.09 10.38 7.08
CA ASP A 86 0.45 11.81 7.00
C ASP A 86 0.05 12.40 5.64
N PHE A 87 0.34 11.70 4.56
CA PHE A 87 -0.04 12.12 3.22
C PHE A 87 -1.56 12.24 3.07
N ALA A 88 -2.31 11.24 3.53
CA ALA A 88 -3.77 11.24 3.45
C ALA A 88 -4.35 12.42 4.25
N ALA A 89 -3.87 12.66 5.46
CA ALA A 89 -4.34 13.76 6.29
C ALA A 89 -4.08 15.13 5.66
N ALA A 90 -2.93 15.30 5.00
CA ALA A 90 -2.53 16.57 4.39
C ALA A 90 -3.17 16.82 3.02
N GLN A 91 -3.26 15.78 2.18
CA GLN A 91 -3.61 15.92 0.77
C GLN A 91 -5.03 15.46 0.43
N ALA A 92 -5.68 14.72 1.32
CA ALA A 92 -7.02 14.18 1.08
C ALA A 92 -7.84 14.16 2.38
N PRO A 93 -8.14 15.33 2.96
CA PRO A 93 -8.80 15.40 4.27
C PRO A 93 -10.20 14.78 4.32
N HIS A 94 -10.81 14.55 3.17
CA HIS A 94 -12.11 13.85 3.06
C HIS A 94 -11.99 12.32 3.14
N VAL A 95 -10.76 11.78 3.05
CA VAL A 95 -10.52 10.35 3.10
C VAL A 95 -10.34 9.90 4.54
N SER A 96 -10.99 8.80 4.90
CA SER A 96 -10.96 8.27 6.26
C SER A 96 -10.00 7.09 6.44
N TRP A 97 -9.57 6.46 5.34
CA TRP A 97 -8.82 5.20 5.37
C TRP A 97 -7.67 5.21 4.39
N ILE A 98 -6.61 4.48 4.75
CA ILE A 98 -5.63 4.02 3.78
C ILE A 98 -5.57 2.49 3.78
N VAL A 99 -5.34 1.90 2.63
CA VAL A 99 -4.98 0.48 2.49
C VAL A 99 -3.51 0.41 2.06
N SER A 100 -2.73 -0.37 2.77
CA SER A 100 -1.32 -0.59 2.44
C SER A 100 -1.12 -1.95 1.78
N ALA A 101 -0.19 -2.02 0.86
CA ALA A 101 0.26 -3.28 0.26
C ALA A 101 1.71 -3.14 -0.21
N PRO A 102 2.53 -4.20 -0.10
CA PRO A 102 3.86 -4.20 -0.70
C PRO A 102 3.78 -4.14 -2.22
N GLY A 103 4.80 -3.55 -2.84
CA GLY A 103 4.88 -3.41 -4.30
C GLY A 103 5.20 -4.71 -5.05
N ASP A 104 5.36 -5.83 -4.35
CA ASP A 104 5.67 -7.15 -4.89
C ASP A 104 4.53 -8.17 -4.69
N CYS A 105 3.30 -7.71 -4.68
CA CYS A 105 2.10 -8.54 -4.51
C CYS A 105 1.23 -8.56 -5.78
N PRO A 106 1.66 -9.22 -6.86
CA PRO A 106 0.97 -9.15 -8.15
C PRO A 106 -0.39 -9.85 -8.16
N PHE A 107 -0.70 -10.64 -7.14
CA PHE A 107 -1.93 -11.42 -7.04
C PHE A 107 -2.85 -10.96 -5.91
N LEU A 108 -2.78 -9.69 -5.53
CA LEU A 108 -3.73 -9.12 -4.57
C LEU A 108 -5.16 -9.41 -5.02
N PRO A 109 -6.08 -9.79 -4.11
CA PRO A 109 -7.49 -9.96 -4.46
C PRO A 109 -8.09 -8.68 -5.03
N ARG A 110 -8.94 -8.83 -6.03
CA ARG A 110 -9.63 -7.69 -6.66
C ARG A 110 -10.70 -7.06 -5.77
N ASP A 111 -11.06 -7.75 -4.69
CA ASP A 111 -12.03 -7.32 -3.67
C ASP A 111 -11.37 -7.10 -2.30
N LEU A 112 -10.05 -6.87 -2.27
CA LEU A 112 -9.28 -6.73 -1.04
C LEU A 112 -9.84 -5.63 -0.14
N VAL A 113 -10.02 -4.42 -0.66
CA VAL A 113 -10.48 -3.26 0.12
C VAL A 113 -11.88 -3.51 0.67
N LEU A 114 -12.79 -4.03 -0.15
CA LEU A 114 -14.14 -4.38 0.28
C LEU A 114 -14.11 -5.40 1.43
N ARG A 115 -13.32 -6.45 1.29
CA ARG A 115 -13.24 -7.52 2.31
C ARG A 115 -12.62 -7.02 3.62
N LEU A 116 -11.62 -6.16 3.54
CA LEU A 116 -11.02 -5.55 4.73
C LEU A 116 -12.04 -4.66 5.46
N HIS A 117 -12.81 -3.84 4.75
CA HIS A 117 -13.87 -3.03 5.35
C HIS A 117 -14.96 -3.90 5.98
N GLN A 118 -15.39 -4.96 5.31
CA GLN A 118 -16.39 -5.89 5.85
C GLN A 118 -15.90 -6.59 7.12
N ALA A 119 -14.65 -7.07 7.11
CA ALA A 119 -14.06 -7.73 8.28
C ALA A 119 -13.97 -6.78 9.48
N ARG A 120 -13.53 -5.54 9.25
CA ARG A 120 -13.46 -4.51 10.29
C ARG A 120 -14.84 -4.23 10.89
N GLN A 121 -15.83 -4.03 10.03
CA GLN A 121 -17.21 -3.74 10.47
C GLN A 121 -17.81 -4.91 11.24
N ALA A 122 -17.65 -6.14 10.74
CA ALA A 122 -18.18 -7.34 11.40
C ALA A 122 -17.57 -7.58 12.79
N ALA A 123 -16.29 -7.25 12.97
CA ALA A 123 -15.60 -7.41 14.24
C ALA A 123 -15.73 -6.19 15.17
N GLY A 124 -16.28 -5.07 14.70
CA GLY A 124 -16.28 -3.80 15.44
C GLY A 124 -14.86 -3.29 15.68
N ALA A 125 -13.92 -3.59 14.79
CA ALA A 125 -12.51 -3.29 14.97
C ALA A 125 -12.13 -1.95 14.35
N ALA A 126 -11.07 -1.33 14.88
CA ALA A 126 -10.55 -0.07 14.36
C ALA A 126 -9.81 -0.24 13.03
N LEU A 127 -9.18 -1.40 12.81
CA LEU A 127 -8.43 -1.70 11.60
C LEU A 127 -8.59 -3.18 11.23
N ALA A 128 -8.13 -3.56 10.05
CA ALA A 128 -8.13 -4.95 9.59
C ALA A 128 -6.87 -5.25 8.79
N CYS A 129 -6.37 -6.47 8.91
CA CYS A 129 -5.29 -6.94 8.06
C CYS A 129 -5.68 -8.20 7.30
N ALA A 130 -5.03 -8.44 6.17
CA ALA A 130 -5.25 -9.62 5.37
C ALA A 130 -4.67 -10.87 6.06
N ALA A 131 -5.30 -12.01 5.80
CA ALA A 131 -4.82 -13.32 6.21
C ALA A 131 -5.06 -14.34 5.11
N SER A 132 -4.16 -15.29 4.97
CA SER A 132 -4.30 -16.40 4.03
C SER A 132 -3.49 -17.59 4.51
N GLY A 133 -4.02 -18.80 4.29
CA GLY A 133 -3.31 -20.02 4.68
C GLY A 133 -2.96 -20.09 6.16
N GLY A 134 -3.78 -19.51 7.05
CA GLY A 134 -3.52 -19.45 8.48
C GLY A 134 -2.48 -18.41 8.90
N ARG A 135 -2.00 -17.56 7.99
CA ARG A 135 -1.00 -16.52 8.28
C ARG A 135 -1.59 -15.14 8.11
N GLN A 136 -1.25 -14.24 9.04
CA GLN A 136 -1.56 -12.81 8.91
C GLN A 136 -0.50 -12.12 8.05
N HIS A 137 -0.96 -11.12 7.28
CA HIS A 137 -0.12 -10.26 6.45
C HIS A 137 -0.27 -8.80 6.93
N PRO A 138 0.41 -8.39 8.01
CA PRO A 138 0.16 -7.09 8.64
C PRO A 138 0.44 -5.87 7.74
N VAL A 139 1.26 -6.04 6.71
CA VAL A 139 1.57 -4.98 5.74
C VAL A 139 0.50 -4.85 4.66
N ILE A 140 -0.43 -5.80 4.55
CA ILE A 140 -1.61 -5.73 3.69
C ILE A 140 -2.79 -5.45 4.61
N ALA A 141 -3.06 -4.19 4.85
CA ALA A 141 -4.00 -3.81 5.90
C ALA A 141 -4.72 -2.50 5.59
N LEU A 142 -5.84 -2.33 6.28
CA LEU A 142 -6.66 -1.13 6.25
C LEU A 142 -6.45 -0.35 7.55
N TRP A 143 -6.09 0.91 7.44
CA TRP A 143 -5.73 1.78 8.56
C TRP A 143 -6.62 3.02 8.59
N PRO A 144 -7.21 3.39 9.73
CA PRO A 144 -7.92 4.66 9.83
C PRO A 144 -6.92 5.82 9.84
N VAL A 145 -7.23 6.88 9.10
CA VAL A 145 -6.37 8.08 9.06
C VAL A 145 -6.27 8.72 10.45
N ALA A 146 -7.30 8.57 11.27
CA ALA A 146 -7.30 9.04 12.66
C ALA A 146 -6.25 8.36 13.56
N LEU A 147 -5.65 7.26 13.09
CA LEU A 147 -4.58 6.57 13.82
C LEU A 147 -3.23 7.30 13.73
N ARG A 148 -3.10 8.25 12.85
CA ARG A 148 -1.90 9.05 12.60
C ARG A 148 -1.30 9.63 13.89
#